data_8d4992788fce1c758f75740e8d3f2998
#
_entry.id   8d4992788fce1c758f75740e8d3f2998
#
_cell.length_a   1.000
_cell.length_b   1.000
_cell.length_c   1.000
_cell.angle_alpha   90.00
_cell.angle_beta   90.00
_cell.angle_gamma   90.00
#
_symmetry.space_group_name_H-M   'P 1'
#
loop_
_entity.id
_entity.type
_entity.pdbx_description
1 polymer ?
#
loop_
_entity_poly.entity_id
_entity_poly.type
_entity_poly.pdbx_seq_one_letter_code
_entity_poly.pdbx_strand_id
1 'polypeptide(L)'
;MPISSLRTVAVVCAVAASSIAFVGCTTTRPDNQASSSSSRASIDAQVDASLSKLYDSVRGSRELVAKSSGVLVFPAVVGASMGVGAEYGRGALRVNGRTQSYYSTTSGSIGFQAGAQSKAVIYLFTTQAALDKFRSSKGWTAGADATVAVATIGANGSIDTNTIRQPVVGFVLTNVGLEAGVS
;
A
#
# COMPACT_ATOMS: atom_id res chain seq x y z
N MET A 1 -5.98 19.35 -79.59
CA MET A 1 -4.59 19.60 -79.03
C MET A 1 -4.60 19.13 -77.63
N PRO A 2 -3.56 18.51 -77.19
CA PRO A 2 -3.76 17.16 -76.64
C PRO A 2 -4.19 17.16 -75.16
N ILE A 3 -5.01 16.24 -74.85
CA ILE A 3 -5.58 15.87 -73.58
C ILE A 3 -4.58 14.99 -72.90
N SER A 4 -3.94 15.50 -71.85
CA SER A 4 -3.04 14.73 -71.02
C SER A 4 -3.87 13.97 -69.97
N SER A 5 -3.80 12.68 -70.10
CA SER A 5 -4.43 11.67 -69.27
C SER A 5 -4.02 11.78 -67.79
N LEU A 6 -5.01 12.09 -66.97
CA LEU A 6 -4.90 12.03 -65.52
C LEU A 6 -4.89 10.57 -65.09
N ARG A 7 -3.69 10.06 -64.85
CA ARG A 7 -3.53 8.72 -64.25
C ARG A 7 -3.86 8.81 -62.77
N THR A 8 -5.06 8.39 -62.47
CA THR A 8 -5.52 8.16 -61.10
C THR A 8 -4.70 7.03 -60.51
N VAL A 9 -3.70 7.38 -59.73
CA VAL A 9 -3.00 6.42 -58.88
C VAL A 9 -3.90 6.18 -57.67
N ALA A 10 -4.66 5.10 -57.74
CA ALA A 10 -5.34 4.57 -56.58
C ALA A 10 -4.32 4.01 -55.60
N VAL A 11 -3.93 4.81 -54.62
CA VAL A 11 -3.19 4.32 -53.45
C VAL A 11 -4.14 3.52 -52.60
N VAL A 12 -4.14 2.22 -52.80
CA VAL A 12 -4.77 1.26 -51.89
C VAL A 12 -3.95 1.28 -50.60
N CYS A 13 -4.36 2.11 -49.65
CA CYS A 13 -3.91 1.99 -48.28
C CYS A 13 -4.49 0.70 -47.70
N ALA A 14 -3.75 -0.38 -47.83
CA ALA A 14 -3.96 -1.57 -47.03
C ALA A 14 -3.66 -1.21 -45.60
N VAL A 15 -4.67 -0.80 -44.85
CA VAL A 15 -4.62 -0.73 -43.38
C VAL A 15 -4.56 -2.17 -42.90
N ALA A 16 -3.36 -2.69 -42.76
CA ALA A 16 -3.13 -3.88 -42.00
C ALA A 16 -3.49 -3.56 -40.54
N ALA A 17 -4.72 -3.91 -40.18
CA ALA A 17 -5.15 -3.96 -38.80
C ALA A 17 -4.30 -5.01 -38.08
N SER A 18 -3.14 -4.58 -37.58
CA SER A 18 -2.35 -5.35 -36.64
C SER A 18 -3.14 -5.45 -35.35
N SER A 19 -3.95 -6.50 -35.28
CA SER A 19 -4.56 -6.95 -34.02
C SER A 19 -3.42 -7.31 -33.09
N ILE A 20 -2.96 -6.35 -32.29
CA ILE A 20 -2.11 -6.61 -31.15
C ILE A 20 -3.02 -7.36 -30.18
N ALA A 21 -3.02 -8.67 -30.29
CA ALA A 21 -3.52 -9.54 -29.26
C ALA A 21 -2.68 -9.23 -28.02
N PHE A 22 -3.22 -8.42 -27.12
CA PHE A 22 -2.78 -8.39 -25.75
C PHE A 22 -3.02 -9.79 -25.21
N VAL A 23 -2.04 -10.66 -25.37
CA VAL A 23 -1.92 -11.86 -24.58
C VAL A 23 -1.64 -11.34 -23.17
N GLY A 24 -2.68 -10.91 -22.50
CA GLY A 24 -2.71 -10.80 -21.07
C GLY A 24 -2.42 -12.20 -20.57
N CYS A 25 -1.20 -12.43 -20.08
CA CYS A 25 -0.87 -13.62 -19.33
C CYS A 25 -1.68 -13.59 -18.03
N THR A 26 -2.97 -13.86 -18.13
CA THR A 26 -3.78 -14.31 -17.02
C THR A 26 -3.37 -15.75 -16.81
N THR A 27 -2.21 -15.97 -16.18
CA THR A 27 -1.83 -17.27 -15.68
C THR A 27 -2.71 -17.59 -14.48
N THR A 28 -3.96 -17.94 -14.77
CA THR A 28 -4.81 -18.63 -13.82
C THR A 28 -4.36 -20.08 -13.85
N ARG A 29 -3.29 -20.39 -13.10
CA ARG A 29 -2.92 -21.76 -12.84
C ARG A 29 -3.78 -22.27 -11.69
N PRO A 30 -4.39 -23.46 -11.80
CA PRO A 30 -5.14 -24.10 -10.69
C PRO A 30 -4.28 -24.50 -9.49
N ASP A 31 -2.95 -24.44 -9.59
CA ASP A 31 -2.00 -24.87 -8.55
C ASP A 31 -1.69 -23.78 -7.50
N ASN A 32 -2.58 -22.83 -7.31
CA ASN A 32 -2.31 -21.61 -6.54
C ASN A 32 -2.36 -21.74 -5.01
N GLN A 33 -2.66 -22.89 -4.44
CA GLN A 33 -2.71 -23.00 -2.97
C GLN A 33 -1.31 -22.95 -2.35
N ALA A 34 -0.34 -23.61 -2.93
CA ALA A 34 1.05 -23.59 -2.44
C ALA A 34 1.69 -22.21 -2.64
N SER A 35 1.48 -21.58 -3.80
CA SER A 35 1.98 -20.22 -4.08
C SER A 35 1.31 -19.16 -3.21
N SER A 36 0.02 -19.31 -2.91
CA SER A 36 -0.70 -18.39 -2.02
C SER A 36 -0.31 -18.58 -0.56
N SER A 37 -0.04 -19.81 -0.12
CA SER A 37 0.42 -20.09 1.25
C SER A 37 1.84 -19.58 1.48
N SER A 38 2.77 -19.80 0.54
CA SER A 38 4.13 -19.25 0.62
C SER A 38 4.12 -17.71 0.58
N SER A 39 3.25 -17.11 -0.24
CA SER A 39 3.08 -15.67 -0.27
C SER A 39 2.53 -15.11 1.04
N ARG A 40 1.58 -15.79 1.69
CA ARG A 40 1.04 -15.40 2.99
C ARG A 40 2.09 -15.53 4.09
N ALA A 41 2.82 -16.63 4.14
CA ALA A 41 3.92 -16.82 5.09
C ALA A 41 5.02 -15.75 4.93
N SER A 42 5.32 -15.36 3.71
CA SER A 42 6.25 -14.27 3.43
C SER A 42 5.71 -12.92 3.93
N ILE A 43 4.43 -12.63 3.75
CA ILE A 43 3.81 -11.41 4.29
C ILE A 43 3.86 -11.43 5.82
N ASP A 44 3.52 -12.55 6.46
CA ASP A 44 3.55 -12.67 7.91
C ASP A 44 4.95 -12.44 8.49
N ALA A 45 5.98 -13.02 7.88
CA ALA A 45 7.36 -12.80 8.29
C ALA A 45 7.80 -11.33 8.15
N GLN A 46 7.39 -10.67 7.07
CA GLN A 46 7.68 -9.25 6.87
C GLN A 46 6.90 -8.35 7.84
N VAL A 47 5.67 -8.74 8.20
CA VAL A 47 4.87 -8.07 9.24
C VAL A 47 5.56 -8.15 10.58
N ASP A 48 6.09 -9.33 10.95
CA ASP A 48 6.85 -9.51 12.20
C ASP A 48 8.11 -8.64 12.22
N ALA A 49 8.85 -8.60 11.13
CA ALA A 49 10.04 -7.76 11.00
C ALA A 49 9.70 -6.27 11.11
N SER A 50 8.59 -5.82 10.51
CA SER A 50 8.13 -4.43 10.59
C SER A 50 7.70 -4.04 11.99
N LEU A 51 7.01 -4.92 12.70
CA LEU A 51 6.63 -4.70 14.10
C LEU A 51 7.86 -4.67 15.02
N SER A 52 8.84 -5.56 14.81
CA SER A 52 10.10 -5.52 15.53
C SER A 52 10.82 -4.20 15.33
N LYS A 53 10.93 -3.73 14.09
CA LYS A 53 11.52 -2.43 13.79
C LYS A 53 10.77 -1.27 14.46
N LEU A 54 9.44 -1.32 14.52
CA LEU A 54 8.63 -0.34 15.25
C LEU A 54 8.98 -0.34 16.74
N TYR A 55 9.07 -1.53 17.35
CA TYR A 55 9.38 -1.68 18.77
C TYR A 55 10.77 -1.16 19.13
N ASP A 56 11.73 -1.35 18.24
CA ASP A 56 13.11 -0.89 18.44
C ASP A 56 13.25 0.62 18.23
N SER A 57 12.44 1.19 17.30
CA SER A 57 12.52 2.60 16.94
C SER A 57 11.69 3.51 17.82
N VAL A 58 10.61 3.00 18.45
CA VAL A 58 9.60 3.82 19.12
C VAL A 58 9.30 3.28 20.52
N ARG A 59 9.67 4.05 21.54
CA ARG A 59 9.36 3.69 22.92
C ARG A 59 7.87 3.63 23.19
N GLY A 60 7.43 2.59 23.90
CA GLY A 60 6.01 2.40 24.25
C GLY A 60 5.16 1.83 23.12
N SER A 61 5.71 1.65 21.92
CA SER A 61 4.96 1.09 20.80
C SER A 61 4.53 -0.36 21.04
N ARG A 62 5.32 -1.14 21.75
CA ARG A 62 4.97 -2.52 22.12
C ARG A 62 3.73 -2.59 22.99
N GLU A 63 3.64 -1.74 24.01
CA GLU A 63 2.47 -1.65 24.88
C GLU A 63 1.26 -1.11 24.12
N LEU A 64 1.48 -0.15 23.22
CA LEU A 64 0.41 0.40 22.42
C LEU A 64 -0.17 -0.65 21.45
N VAL A 65 0.68 -1.42 20.79
CA VAL A 65 0.29 -2.54 19.95
C VAL A 65 -0.46 -3.59 20.76
N ALA A 66 0.04 -3.96 21.95
CA ALA A 66 -0.59 -4.96 22.82
C ALA A 66 -1.97 -4.52 23.32
N LYS A 67 -2.20 -3.23 23.51
CA LYS A 67 -3.50 -2.64 23.95
C LYS A 67 -4.45 -2.34 22.80
N SER A 68 -3.97 -2.36 21.56
CA SER A 68 -4.81 -2.07 20.40
C SER A 68 -5.79 -3.22 20.10
N SER A 69 -6.96 -2.88 19.59
CA SER A 69 -7.97 -3.86 19.13
C SER A 69 -7.53 -4.61 17.89
N GLY A 70 -6.64 -4.01 17.08
CA GLY A 70 -6.07 -4.62 15.89
C GLY A 70 -4.94 -3.79 15.31
N VAL A 71 -4.09 -4.45 14.54
CA VAL A 71 -2.92 -3.85 13.87
C VAL A 71 -2.91 -4.27 12.41
N LEU A 72 -3.01 -3.31 11.52
CA LEU A 72 -2.88 -3.52 10.08
C LEU A 72 -1.47 -3.09 9.65
N VAL A 73 -0.72 -4.02 9.08
CA VAL A 73 0.67 -3.78 8.69
C VAL A 73 0.84 -4.04 7.20
N PHE A 74 1.33 -3.05 6.49
CA PHE A 74 1.84 -3.16 5.13
C PHE A 74 3.37 -3.05 5.18
N PRO A 75 4.09 -4.17 5.19
CA PRO A 75 5.52 -4.18 5.45
C PRO A 75 6.36 -3.57 4.31
N ALA A 76 5.81 -3.57 3.10
CA ALA A 76 6.44 -2.98 1.94
C ALA A 76 5.37 -2.31 1.06
N VAL A 77 5.25 -1.01 1.17
CA VAL A 77 4.52 -0.17 0.24
C VAL A 77 5.53 0.42 -0.72
N VAL A 78 5.48 -0.05 -1.96
CA VAL A 78 6.42 0.33 -3.02
C VAL A 78 5.74 1.35 -3.92
N GLY A 79 6.39 2.45 -4.16
CA GLY A 79 5.93 3.51 -5.03
C GLY A 79 6.96 3.87 -6.09
N ALA A 80 6.46 4.26 -7.25
CA ALA A 80 7.25 4.89 -8.28
C ALA A 80 6.54 6.18 -8.71
N SER A 81 7.29 7.27 -8.81
CA SER A 81 6.75 8.57 -9.22
C SER A 81 7.66 9.26 -10.22
N MET A 82 7.03 9.86 -11.23
CA MET A 82 7.61 10.83 -12.17
C MET A 82 6.61 11.96 -12.36
N GLY A 83 6.43 12.79 -11.30
CA GLY A 83 5.41 13.85 -11.28
C GLY A 83 4.04 13.38 -10.75
N VAL A 84 3.52 12.25 -11.21
CA VAL A 84 2.38 11.52 -10.62
C VAL A 84 2.88 10.15 -10.22
N GLY A 85 2.62 9.75 -9.00
CA GLY A 85 3.06 8.47 -8.45
C GLY A 85 1.89 7.58 -8.07
N ALA A 86 2.14 6.27 -8.12
CA ALA A 86 1.26 5.28 -7.53
C ALA A 86 2.06 4.40 -6.57
N GLU A 87 1.45 4.07 -5.45
CA GLU A 87 2.02 3.18 -4.46
C GLU A 87 1.13 1.95 -4.33
N TYR A 88 1.74 0.81 -4.11
CA TYR A 88 1.06 -0.45 -3.88
C TYR A 88 1.76 -1.22 -2.77
N GLY A 89 0.98 -1.86 -1.90
CA GLY A 89 1.48 -2.73 -0.86
C GLY A 89 0.52 -3.86 -0.53
N ARG A 90 1.06 -4.96 -0.04
CA ARG A 90 0.29 -6.05 0.56
C ARG A 90 0.63 -6.15 2.03
N GLY A 91 -0.37 -6.50 2.84
CA GLY A 91 -0.19 -6.56 4.28
C GLY A 91 -1.19 -7.48 4.95
N ALA A 92 -1.13 -7.51 6.26
CA ALA A 92 -2.00 -8.34 7.08
C ALA A 92 -2.57 -7.56 8.27
N LEU A 93 -3.82 -7.86 8.60
CA LEU A 93 -4.46 -7.44 9.84
C LEU A 93 -4.21 -8.49 10.91
N ARG A 94 -3.66 -8.06 12.03
CA ARG A 94 -3.50 -8.88 13.23
C ARG A 94 -4.45 -8.43 14.33
N VAL A 95 -5.07 -9.39 14.97
CA VAL A 95 -5.91 -9.22 16.15
C VAL A 95 -5.42 -10.21 17.20
N ASN A 96 -5.15 -9.74 18.39
CA ASN A 96 -4.55 -10.57 19.47
C ASN A 96 -3.29 -11.32 19.01
N GLY A 97 -2.42 -10.67 18.25
CA GLY A 97 -1.17 -11.23 17.74
C GLY A 97 -1.31 -12.26 16.62
N ARG A 98 -2.51 -12.56 16.15
CA ARG A 98 -2.76 -13.54 15.08
C ARG A 98 -3.25 -12.86 13.80
N THR A 99 -2.76 -13.31 12.66
CA THR A 99 -3.25 -12.85 11.36
C THR A 99 -4.68 -13.30 11.14
N GLN A 100 -5.58 -12.35 10.91
CA GLN A 100 -7.00 -12.58 10.64
C GLN A 100 -7.30 -12.53 9.13
N SER A 101 -6.69 -11.57 8.43
CA SER A 101 -6.97 -11.33 7.02
C SER A 101 -5.81 -10.62 6.35
N TYR A 102 -5.72 -10.77 5.03
CA TYR A 102 -4.72 -10.09 4.20
C TYR A 102 -5.40 -9.00 3.39
N TYR A 103 -4.70 -7.88 3.22
CA TYR A 103 -5.18 -6.70 2.54
C TYR A 103 -4.13 -6.19 1.54
N SER A 104 -4.60 -5.44 0.57
CA SER A 104 -3.74 -4.62 -0.29
C SER A 104 -4.09 -3.15 -0.09
N THR A 105 -3.09 -2.31 -0.26
CA THR A 105 -3.26 -0.85 -0.27
C THR A 105 -2.78 -0.30 -1.60
N THR A 106 -3.47 0.73 -2.05
CA THR A 106 -3.07 1.55 -3.19
C THR A 106 -3.22 3.01 -2.79
N SER A 107 -2.26 3.82 -3.12
CA SER A 107 -2.36 5.27 -2.97
C SER A 107 -1.80 5.97 -4.20
N GLY A 108 -2.38 7.14 -4.51
CA GLY A 108 -1.85 8.06 -5.51
C GLY A 108 -1.06 9.16 -4.81
N SER A 109 0.06 9.54 -5.35
CA SER A 109 0.82 10.70 -4.90
C SER A 109 1.10 11.63 -6.07
N ILE A 110 1.03 12.92 -5.79
CA ILE A 110 1.44 13.97 -6.74
C ILE A 110 2.67 14.63 -6.12
N GLY A 111 3.80 14.53 -6.79
CA GLY A 111 5.04 15.13 -6.28
C GLY A 111 6.21 14.96 -7.24
N PHE A 112 7.15 15.89 -7.14
CA PHE A 112 8.36 15.93 -7.99
C PHE A 112 9.48 15.00 -7.53
N GLN A 113 9.17 13.93 -6.83
CA GLN A 113 10.17 12.96 -6.42
C GLN A 113 10.27 11.86 -7.48
N ALA A 114 11.35 11.87 -8.23
CA ALA A 114 11.70 10.75 -9.10
C ALA A 114 12.41 9.68 -8.26
N GLY A 115 11.86 8.48 -8.22
CA GLY A 115 12.51 7.37 -7.52
C GLY A 115 11.53 6.26 -7.14
N ALA A 116 12.07 5.09 -6.85
CA ALA A 116 11.37 4.01 -6.22
C ALA A 116 11.63 4.06 -4.70
N GLN A 117 10.59 4.15 -3.92
CA GLN A 117 10.68 4.13 -2.46
C GLN A 117 9.92 2.94 -1.92
N SER A 118 10.43 2.36 -0.85
CA SER A 118 9.75 1.32 -0.10
C SER A 118 9.66 1.74 1.37
N LYS A 119 8.45 1.75 1.89
CA LYS A 119 8.16 2.09 3.29
C LYS A 119 7.23 1.05 3.90
N ALA A 120 7.35 0.83 5.20
CA ALA A 120 6.34 0.08 5.94
C ALA A 120 5.31 1.06 6.52
N VAL A 121 4.03 0.71 6.38
CA VAL A 121 2.92 1.49 6.93
C VAL A 121 2.16 0.61 7.92
N ILE A 122 1.95 1.14 9.12
CA ILE A 122 1.32 0.41 10.22
C ILE A 122 0.17 1.27 10.76
N TYR A 123 -1.03 0.70 10.80
CA TYR A 123 -2.20 1.32 11.41
C TYR A 123 -2.59 0.54 12.66
N LEU A 124 -2.65 1.22 13.79
CA LEU A 124 -3.16 0.68 15.05
C LEU A 124 -4.60 1.14 15.25
N PHE A 125 -5.52 0.20 15.37
CA PHE A 125 -6.89 0.46 15.77
C PHE A 125 -6.95 0.41 17.28
N THR A 126 -6.95 1.57 17.93
CA THR A 126 -6.92 1.68 19.40
C THR A 126 -8.24 1.31 20.04
N THR A 127 -9.34 1.38 19.29
CA THR A 127 -10.69 1.04 19.74
C THR A 127 -11.31 -0.06 18.88
N GLN A 128 -12.16 -0.89 19.51
CA GLN A 128 -12.90 -1.92 18.80
C GLN A 128 -13.81 -1.34 17.72
N ALA A 129 -14.45 -0.21 17.98
CA ALA A 129 -15.31 0.47 17.02
C ALA A 129 -14.57 0.89 15.73
N ALA A 130 -13.32 1.37 15.85
CA ALA A 130 -12.49 1.70 14.71
C ALA A 130 -12.11 0.46 13.89
N LEU A 131 -11.76 -0.64 14.57
CA LEU A 131 -11.47 -1.92 13.91
C LEU A 131 -12.70 -2.48 13.19
N ASP A 132 -13.87 -2.44 13.82
CA ASP A 132 -15.12 -2.96 13.23
C ASP A 132 -15.54 -2.13 12.02
N LYS A 133 -15.40 -0.80 12.09
CA LYS A 133 -15.64 0.10 10.96
C LYS A 133 -14.70 -0.23 9.79
N PHE A 134 -13.42 -0.46 10.05
CA PHE A 134 -12.47 -0.90 9.05
C PHE A 134 -12.89 -2.24 8.41
N ARG A 135 -13.22 -3.24 9.20
CA ARG A 135 -13.58 -4.59 8.74
C ARG A 135 -14.89 -4.65 7.96
N SER A 136 -15.85 -3.78 8.27
CA SER A 136 -17.13 -3.71 7.58
C SER A 136 -17.09 -2.93 6.27
N SER A 137 -16.03 -2.14 6.04
CA SER A 137 -15.88 -1.37 4.81
C SER A 137 -15.41 -2.25 3.65
N LYS A 138 -15.96 -2.03 2.45
CA LYS A 138 -15.50 -2.68 1.21
C LYS A 138 -14.24 -2.03 0.62
N GLY A 139 -13.91 -0.84 1.08
CA GLY A 139 -12.71 -0.08 0.80
C GLY A 139 -12.55 0.94 1.92
N TRP A 140 -11.35 1.09 2.43
CA TRP A 140 -11.05 1.99 3.52
C TRP A 140 -9.92 2.94 3.12
N THR A 141 -10.12 4.23 3.33
CA THR A 141 -9.16 5.27 3.00
C THR A 141 -8.76 5.99 4.28
N ALA A 142 -7.47 5.95 4.60
CA ALA A 142 -6.91 6.71 5.71
C ALA A 142 -7.11 8.21 5.47
N GLY A 143 -7.62 8.90 6.48
CA GLY A 143 -7.94 10.33 6.40
C GLY A 143 -9.35 10.66 5.88
N ALA A 144 -9.98 9.79 5.08
CA ALA A 144 -11.36 9.98 4.62
C ALA A 144 -12.36 9.17 5.46
N ASP A 145 -12.14 7.86 5.61
CA ASP A 145 -13.04 6.97 6.35
C ASP A 145 -12.79 6.98 7.86
N ALA A 146 -11.57 7.31 8.26
CA ALA A 146 -11.20 7.52 9.65
C ALA A 146 -10.10 8.57 9.76
N THR A 147 -10.18 9.43 10.78
CA THR A 147 -9.06 10.29 11.15
C THR A 147 -7.92 9.40 11.62
N VAL A 148 -6.81 9.46 10.92
CA VAL A 148 -5.57 8.77 11.27
C VAL A 148 -4.61 9.80 11.83
N ALA A 149 -4.27 9.66 13.11
CA ALA A 149 -3.19 10.44 13.68
C ALA A 149 -1.86 9.79 13.31
N VAL A 150 -1.03 10.51 12.56
CA VAL A 150 0.34 10.07 12.31
C VAL A 150 1.12 10.24 13.62
N ALA A 151 1.79 9.17 14.05
CA ALA A 151 2.52 9.18 15.29
C ALA A 151 3.70 10.16 15.21
N THR A 152 3.61 11.22 15.98
CA THR A 152 4.72 12.16 16.21
C THR A 152 5.55 11.65 17.37
N ILE A 153 6.86 11.55 17.15
CA ILE A 153 7.79 11.12 18.19
C ILE A 153 8.45 12.36 18.77
N GLY A 154 8.32 12.50 20.08
CA GLY A 154 9.00 13.55 20.84
C GLY A 154 10.52 13.32 20.87
N ALA A 155 11.26 14.35 21.30
CA ALA A 155 12.72 14.32 21.42
C ALA A 155 13.27 13.19 22.30
N ASN A 156 12.44 12.61 23.16
CA ASN A 156 12.76 11.46 24.03
C ASN A 156 12.48 10.10 23.37
N GLY A 157 12.06 10.06 22.11
CA GLY A 157 11.74 8.83 21.37
C GLY A 157 10.40 8.20 21.75
N SER A 158 9.53 8.90 22.50
CA SER A 158 8.21 8.41 22.89
C SER A 158 7.09 9.03 22.04
N ILE A 159 5.99 8.30 21.95
CA ILE A 159 4.79 8.74 21.21
C ILE A 159 4.07 9.83 22.03
N ASP A 160 3.61 10.87 21.35
CA ASP A 160 2.80 11.90 21.98
C ASP A 160 1.47 11.37 22.53
N THR A 161 1.11 11.82 23.75
CA THR A 161 -0.07 11.34 24.49
C THR A 161 -1.39 11.64 23.75
N ASN A 162 -1.46 12.71 22.96
CA ASN A 162 -2.65 13.04 22.19
C ASN A 162 -2.83 12.08 21.00
N THR A 163 -1.73 11.65 20.39
CA THR A 163 -1.73 10.67 19.31
C THR A 163 -2.29 9.32 19.78
N ILE A 164 -1.91 8.87 20.97
CA ILE A 164 -2.35 7.57 21.53
C ILE A 164 -3.87 7.52 21.77
N ARG A 165 -4.52 8.65 21.97
CA ARG A 165 -5.97 8.76 22.23
C ARG A 165 -6.81 8.70 20.96
N GLN A 166 -6.19 8.78 19.79
CA GLN A 166 -6.93 8.73 18.53
C GLN A 166 -7.41 7.31 18.23
N PRO A 167 -8.59 7.15 17.58
CA PRO A 167 -9.14 5.84 17.24
C PRO A 167 -8.24 5.01 16.30
N VAL A 168 -7.47 5.70 15.44
CA VAL A 168 -6.50 5.08 14.56
C VAL A 168 -5.19 5.87 14.63
N VAL A 169 -4.10 5.15 14.85
CA VAL A 169 -2.73 5.71 14.87
C VAL A 169 -1.93 5.10 13.75
N GLY A 170 -1.30 5.93 12.93
CA GLY A 170 -0.46 5.50 11.81
C GLY A 170 1.02 5.69 12.09
N PHE A 171 1.83 4.72 11.67
CA PHE A 171 3.31 4.82 11.66
C PHE A 171 3.80 4.56 10.25
N VAL A 172 4.78 5.34 9.83
CA VAL A 172 5.50 5.14 8.56
C VAL A 172 6.97 4.91 8.87
N LEU A 173 7.45 3.73 8.56
CA LEU A 173 8.85 3.34 8.76
C LEU A 173 9.54 3.27 7.41
N THR A 174 10.60 4.04 7.27
CA THR A 174 11.48 4.01 6.09
C THR A 174 12.79 3.30 6.41
N ASN A 175 13.64 3.10 5.42
CA ASN A 175 14.96 2.52 5.63
C ASN A 175 15.86 3.40 6.51
N VAL A 176 15.58 4.70 6.58
CA VAL A 176 16.35 5.68 7.37
C VAL A 176 15.80 5.82 8.80
N GLY A 177 14.63 5.25 9.07
CA GLY A 177 13.97 5.33 10.38
C GLY A 177 12.48 5.63 10.28
N LEU A 178 11.92 6.20 11.33
CA LEU A 178 10.53 6.64 11.35
C LEU A 178 10.43 8.00 10.65
N GLU A 179 9.56 8.10 9.66
CA GLU A 179 9.16 9.40 9.11
C GLU A 179 7.88 9.88 9.80
N ALA A 180 7.95 11.05 10.38
CA ALA A 180 6.76 11.84 10.73
C ALA A 180 6.24 12.43 9.41
N GLY A 181 5.46 11.65 8.68
CA GLY A 181 4.88 12.09 7.42
C GLY A 181 3.72 13.03 7.67
N VAL A 182 3.88 14.28 7.29
CA VAL A 182 2.77 15.21 7.05
C VAL A 182 2.45 15.09 5.57
N SER A 183 1.29 14.61 5.22
CA SER A 183 0.71 14.75 3.89
C SER A 183 -0.69 15.34 4.01
#